data_deb1394eb7a30f3c330dce57c2215f92
#
_entry.id   deb1394eb7a30f3c330dce57c2215f92
#
_cell.length_a   1.000
_cell.length_b   1.000
_cell.length_c   1.000
_cell.angle_alpha   90.00
_cell.angle_beta   90.00
_cell.angle_gamma   90.00
#
_symmetry.space_group_name_H-M   'P 1'
#
loop_
_entity.id
_entity.type
_entity.pdbx_description
1 polymer ?
#
loop_
_entity_poly.entity_id
_entity_poly.type
_entity_poly.pdbx_seq_one_letter_code
_entity_poly.pdbx_strand_id
1 'polypeptide(L)'
;EHTESRLHQFAVHLQALEKQENDRKEQIRYLEQELTALEQDKVHAQQEKRKAETSLSVQERRGSELQSRLTLLSEMEREHEGYYNSVKSLLNLPDAQERGICGAVGQLLKVEETYETAIEAALGGALQNIVTETEEDARDAIGYLKRRNLGRATFLPVTAIKGRPLEGRQAILAEVGVIGTAYDCLLYTSPSPRDVEESR
;
A
#
# COMPACT_ATOMS: atom_id res chain seq x y z
N GLU A 1 -23.37 89.83 37.83
CA GLU A 1 -24.12 88.59 38.13
C GLU A 1 -24.52 87.79 36.85
N HIS A 2 -25.07 88.38 35.81
CA HIS A 2 -25.47 87.65 34.61
C HIS A 2 -24.30 87.13 33.76
N THR A 3 -23.24 87.96 33.67
CA THR A 3 -22.00 87.63 32.98
C THR A 3 -21.16 86.53 33.71
N GLU A 4 -21.15 86.58 35.00
CA GLU A 4 -20.47 85.55 35.86
C GLU A 4 -21.18 84.22 35.78
N SER A 5 -22.50 84.18 35.80
CA SER A 5 -23.28 82.97 35.62
C SER A 5 -23.03 82.33 34.24
N ARG A 6 -22.93 83.08 33.18
CA ARG A 6 -22.59 82.59 31.82
C ARG A 6 -21.15 82.07 31.74
N LEU A 7 -20.20 82.78 32.38
CA LEU A 7 -18.81 82.26 32.45
C LEU A 7 -18.73 80.93 33.16
N HIS A 8 -19.42 80.78 34.25
CA HIS A 8 -19.49 79.50 34.98
C HIS A 8 -20.05 78.34 34.13
N GLN A 9 -21.16 78.63 33.39
CA GLN A 9 -21.75 77.63 32.47
C GLN A 9 -20.77 77.20 31.35
N PHE A 10 -20.06 78.16 30.77
CA PHE A 10 -19.05 77.88 29.76
C PHE A 10 -17.85 77.05 30.33
N ALA A 11 -17.42 77.39 31.57
CA ALA A 11 -16.37 76.58 32.21
C ALA A 11 -16.78 75.15 32.45
N VAL A 12 -18.00 74.89 32.92
CA VAL A 12 -18.53 73.54 33.11
C VAL A 12 -18.67 72.81 31.79
N HIS A 13 -19.13 73.48 30.73
CA HIS A 13 -19.28 72.91 29.40
C HIS A 13 -17.87 72.53 28.78
N LEU A 14 -16.90 73.39 28.95
CA LEU A 14 -15.50 73.10 28.52
C LEU A 14 -14.91 71.87 29.23
N GLN A 15 -15.08 71.77 30.55
CA GLN A 15 -14.67 70.63 31.31
C GLN A 15 -15.30 69.31 30.81
N ALA A 16 -16.62 69.36 30.51
CA ALA A 16 -17.34 68.23 29.98
C ALA A 16 -16.84 67.82 28.58
N LEU A 17 -16.51 68.78 27.71
CA LEU A 17 -15.96 68.55 26.39
C LEU A 17 -14.51 67.99 26.47
N GLU A 18 -13.68 68.53 27.33
CA GLU A 18 -12.32 68.01 27.58
C GLU A 18 -12.33 66.59 28.08
N LYS A 19 -13.26 66.25 28.97
CA LYS A 19 -13.45 64.86 29.41
C LYS A 19 -13.87 63.96 28.27
N GLN A 20 -14.84 64.33 27.46
CA GLN A 20 -15.27 63.56 26.30
C GLN A 20 -14.14 63.39 25.28
N GLU A 21 -13.33 64.41 25.05
CA GLU A 21 -12.16 64.32 24.16
C GLU A 21 -11.16 63.31 24.67
N ASN A 22 -10.83 63.32 25.96
CA ASN A 22 -9.91 62.36 26.58
C ASN A 22 -10.45 60.95 26.51
N ASP A 23 -11.71 60.71 26.84
CA ASP A 23 -12.35 59.43 26.75
C ASP A 23 -12.30 58.85 25.32
N ARG A 24 -12.53 59.70 24.32
CA ARG A 24 -12.42 59.32 22.91
C ARG A 24 -10.99 59.03 22.48
N LYS A 25 -10.01 59.82 22.96
CA LYS A 25 -8.58 59.55 22.70
C LYS A 25 -8.15 58.21 23.26
N GLU A 26 -8.61 57.84 24.43
CA GLU A 26 -8.32 56.51 25.02
C GLU A 26 -8.98 55.40 24.20
N GLN A 27 -10.22 55.56 23.77
CA GLN A 27 -10.88 54.58 22.89
C GLN A 27 -10.17 54.41 21.55
N ILE A 28 -9.70 55.49 20.95
CA ILE A 28 -8.91 55.44 19.71
C ILE A 28 -7.63 54.63 19.91
N ARG A 29 -6.87 54.90 20.98
CA ARG A 29 -5.64 54.19 21.29
C ARG A 29 -5.89 52.69 21.50
N TYR A 30 -6.95 52.36 22.22
CA TYR A 30 -7.34 50.97 22.41
C TYR A 30 -7.65 50.26 21.09
N LEU A 31 -8.45 50.87 20.25
CA LEU A 31 -8.84 50.34 18.95
C LEU A 31 -7.62 50.19 17.99
N GLU A 32 -6.69 51.13 18.04
CA GLU A 32 -5.44 51.08 17.26
C GLU A 32 -4.57 49.89 17.71
N GLN A 33 -4.50 49.64 19.01
CA GLN A 33 -3.77 48.46 19.54
C GLN A 33 -4.44 47.17 19.13
N GLU A 34 -5.75 47.07 19.24
CA GLU A 34 -6.52 45.90 18.82
C GLU A 34 -6.41 45.66 17.33
N LEU A 35 -6.45 46.69 16.50
CA LEU A 35 -6.25 46.58 15.06
C LEU A 35 -4.87 46.01 14.73
N THR A 36 -3.83 46.53 15.39
CA THR A 36 -2.45 46.05 15.17
C THR A 36 -2.30 44.60 15.54
N ALA A 37 -2.88 44.15 16.65
CA ALA A 37 -2.88 42.76 17.06
C ALA A 37 -3.60 41.85 16.05
N LEU A 38 -4.78 42.24 15.60
CA LEU A 38 -5.55 41.51 14.59
C LEU A 38 -4.82 41.43 13.24
N GLU A 39 -4.12 42.49 12.84
CA GLU A 39 -3.29 42.46 11.62
C GLU A 39 -2.14 41.47 11.72
N GLN A 40 -1.49 41.40 12.88
CA GLN A 40 -0.45 40.39 13.14
C GLN A 40 -1.00 38.98 13.12
N ASP A 41 -2.13 38.73 13.77
CA ASP A 41 -2.79 37.43 13.77
C ASP A 41 -3.23 37.01 12.36
N LYS A 42 -3.73 37.94 11.57
CA LYS A 42 -4.08 37.71 10.17
C LYS A 42 -2.87 37.28 9.34
N VAL A 43 -1.74 37.96 9.50
CA VAL A 43 -0.49 37.60 8.80
C VAL A 43 -0.04 36.21 9.20
N HIS A 44 -0.05 35.89 10.50
CA HIS A 44 0.32 34.59 11.01
C HIS A 44 -0.61 33.48 10.45
N ALA A 45 -1.91 33.67 10.53
CA ALA A 45 -2.89 32.73 10.01
C ALA A 45 -2.73 32.48 8.50
N GLN A 46 -2.43 33.55 7.74
CA GLN A 46 -2.16 33.42 6.31
C GLN A 46 -0.87 32.60 6.01
N GLN A 47 0.15 32.77 6.83
CA GLN A 47 1.39 31.98 6.68
C GLN A 47 1.14 30.50 6.98
N GLU A 48 0.44 30.22 8.06
CA GLU A 48 0.09 28.84 8.43
C GLU A 48 -0.79 28.17 7.36
N LYS A 49 -1.79 28.90 6.85
CA LYS A 49 -2.62 28.44 5.74
C LYS A 49 -1.76 28.06 4.51
N ARG A 50 -0.83 28.92 4.09
CA ARG A 50 0.06 28.63 2.95
C ARG A 50 0.93 27.40 3.19
N LYS A 51 1.47 27.24 4.40
CA LYS A 51 2.25 26.04 4.76
C LYS A 51 1.40 24.78 4.66
N ALA A 52 0.18 24.82 5.19
CA ALA A 52 -0.76 23.71 5.14
C ALA A 52 -1.16 23.37 3.68
N GLU A 53 -1.46 24.36 2.86
CA GLU A 53 -1.79 24.17 1.43
C GLU A 53 -0.62 23.54 0.66
N THR A 54 0.62 24.00 0.92
CA THR A 54 1.81 23.41 0.30
C THR A 54 2.01 21.96 0.72
N SER A 55 1.87 21.68 2.01
CA SER A 55 1.97 20.31 2.54
C SER A 55 0.89 19.40 1.95
N LEU A 56 -0.35 19.88 1.88
CA LEU A 56 -1.47 19.15 1.28
C LEU A 56 -1.17 18.79 -0.18
N SER A 57 -0.76 19.76 -0.99
CA SER A 57 -0.44 19.53 -2.41
C SER A 57 0.68 18.48 -2.61
N VAL A 58 1.70 18.48 -1.74
CA VAL A 58 2.76 17.47 -1.78
C VAL A 58 2.21 16.08 -1.45
N GLN A 59 1.33 15.99 -0.43
CA GLN A 59 0.75 14.71 -0.02
C GLN A 59 -0.24 14.16 -1.07
N GLU A 60 -1.04 15.03 -1.67
CA GLU A 60 -1.96 14.65 -2.76
C GLU A 60 -1.20 14.11 -3.98
N ARG A 61 -0.11 14.79 -4.37
CA ARG A 61 0.74 14.31 -5.47
C ARG A 61 1.35 12.95 -5.16
N ARG A 62 1.87 12.76 -3.93
CA ARG A 62 2.44 11.48 -3.51
C ARG A 62 1.38 10.38 -3.46
N GLY A 63 0.18 10.70 -2.97
CA GLY A 63 -0.96 9.77 -2.97
C GLY A 63 -1.33 9.33 -4.38
N SER A 64 -1.43 10.26 -5.32
CA SER A 64 -1.71 9.96 -6.73
C SER A 64 -0.62 9.10 -7.38
N GLU A 65 0.66 9.37 -7.10
CA GLU A 65 1.79 8.58 -7.59
C GLU A 65 1.73 7.13 -7.06
N LEU A 66 1.51 6.97 -5.75
CA LEU A 66 1.38 5.65 -5.12
C LEU A 66 0.17 4.88 -5.65
N GLN A 67 -0.97 5.57 -5.84
CA GLN A 67 -2.17 4.96 -6.40
C GLN A 67 -1.95 4.46 -7.82
N SER A 68 -1.28 5.26 -8.67
CA SER A 68 -0.94 4.86 -10.04
C SER A 68 0.00 3.64 -10.05
N ARG A 69 0.99 3.63 -9.17
CA ARG A 69 1.91 2.50 -9.03
C ARG A 69 1.20 1.24 -8.54
N LEU A 70 0.29 1.37 -7.57
CA LEU A 70 -0.52 0.26 -7.08
C LEU A 70 -1.37 -0.34 -8.20
N THR A 71 -2.05 0.51 -8.98
CA THR A 71 -2.87 0.08 -10.11
C THR A 71 -2.04 -0.69 -11.13
N LEU A 72 -0.87 -0.16 -11.51
CA LEU A 72 0.02 -0.83 -12.45
C LEU A 72 0.47 -2.21 -11.93
N LEU A 73 0.91 -2.28 -10.68
CA LEU A 73 1.35 -3.55 -10.08
C LEU A 73 0.21 -4.57 -10.00
N SER A 74 -1.00 -4.12 -9.65
CA SER A 74 -2.18 -4.99 -9.61
C SER A 74 -2.57 -5.51 -10.99
N GLU A 75 -2.40 -4.69 -12.04
CA GLU A 75 -2.63 -5.11 -13.41
C GLU A 75 -1.58 -6.14 -13.87
N MET A 76 -0.30 -5.90 -13.57
CA MET A 76 0.79 -6.85 -13.87
C MET A 76 0.57 -8.19 -13.18
N GLU A 77 0.14 -8.18 -11.92
CA GLU A 77 -0.20 -9.39 -11.15
C GLU A 77 -1.38 -10.13 -11.78
N ARG A 78 -2.46 -9.44 -12.07
CA ARG A 78 -3.66 -10.02 -12.68
C ARG A 78 -3.39 -10.62 -14.07
N GLU A 79 -2.54 -9.97 -14.86
CA GLU A 79 -2.16 -10.44 -16.19
C GLU A 79 -1.04 -11.47 -16.18
N HIS A 80 -0.58 -11.86 -15.00
CA HIS A 80 0.51 -12.82 -14.81
C HIS A 80 1.76 -12.42 -15.62
N GLU A 81 2.12 -11.13 -15.61
CA GLU A 81 3.33 -10.67 -16.29
C GLU A 81 4.58 -11.37 -15.74
N GLY A 82 5.50 -11.72 -16.62
CA GLY A 82 6.67 -12.54 -16.27
C GLY A 82 6.50 -14.03 -16.54
N TYR A 83 5.28 -14.54 -16.69
CA TYR A 83 5.06 -15.93 -17.07
C TYR A 83 5.08 -16.13 -18.60
N TYR A 84 5.46 -17.32 -19.05
CA TYR A 84 5.36 -17.67 -20.47
C TYR A 84 3.92 -17.64 -20.98
N ASN A 85 3.72 -17.33 -22.26
CA ASN A 85 2.38 -17.22 -22.85
C ASN A 85 1.51 -18.47 -22.66
N SER A 86 2.12 -19.66 -22.67
CA SER A 86 1.45 -20.92 -22.40
C SER A 86 0.90 -20.98 -20.98
N VAL A 87 1.69 -20.52 -20.00
CA VAL A 87 1.31 -20.49 -18.57
C VAL A 87 0.24 -19.43 -18.35
N LYS A 88 0.43 -18.19 -18.83
CA LYS A 88 -0.57 -17.13 -18.78
C LYS A 88 -1.93 -17.58 -19.33
N SER A 89 -1.91 -18.25 -20.47
CA SER A 89 -3.15 -18.70 -21.15
C SER A 89 -3.91 -19.74 -20.34
N LEU A 90 -3.25 -20.53 -19.52
CA LEU A 90 -3.88 -21.50 -18.63
C LEU A 90 -4.39 -20.85 -17.35
N LEU A 91 -3.58 -19.99 -16.72
CA LEU A 91 -3.94 -19.31 -15.46
C LEU A 91 -5.11 -18.33 -15.66
N ASN A 92 -5.22 -17.73 -16.83
CA ASN A 92 -6.30 -16.79 -17.18
C ASN A 92 -7.58 -17.47 -17.67
N LEU A 93 -7.68 -18.80 -17.63
CA LEU A 93 -8.92 -19.49 -17.94
C LEU A 93 -9.97 -19.21 -16.84
N PRO A 94 -11.20 -18.79 -17.22
CA PRO A 94 -12.24 -18.49 -16.22
C PRO A 94 -12.59 -19.68 -15.35
N ASP A 95 -12.42 -20.91 -15.89
CA ASP A 95 -12.70 -22.21 -15.29
C ASP A 95 -11.43 -23.01 -14.93
N ALA A 96 -10.29 -22.33 -14.71
CA ALA A 96 -9.00 -22.98 -14.46
C ALA A 96 -9.08 -23.95 -13.26
N GLN A 97 -9.67 -23.53 -12.15
CA GLN A 97 -9.83 -24.36 -10.95
C GLN A 97 -10.76 -25.54 -11.19
N GLU A 98 -11.88 -25.36 -11.90
CA GLU A 98 -12.80 -26.44 -12.24
C GLU A 98 -12.15 -27.48 -13.16
N ARG A 99 -11.11 -27.11 -13.88
CA ARG A 99 -10.25 -27.99 -14.71
C ARG A 99 -9.10 -28.60 -13.95
N GLY A 100 -9.09 -28.54 -12.64
CA GLY A 100 -8.02 -29.07 -11.80
C GLY A 100 -6.67 -28.35 -11.94
N ILE A 101 -6.64 -27.10 -12.43
CA ILE A 101 -5.43 -26.27 -12.48
C ILE A 101 -5.33 -25.51 -11.15
N CYS A 102 -4.38 -25.93 -10.30
CA CYS A 102 -4.17 -25.30 -8.98
C CYS A 102 -3.45 -23.95 -9.09
N GLY A 103 -2.58 -23.77 -10.08
CA GLY A 103 -1.79 -22.56 -10.27
C GLY A 103 -0.36 -22.85 -10.72
N ALA A 104 0.45 -21.81 -10.87
CA ALA A 104 1.89 -21.97 -11.08
C ALA A 104 2.63 -22.17 -9.76
N VAL A 105 3.75 -22.89 -9.78
CA VAL A 105 4.59 -23.15 -8.58
C VAL A 105 4.91 -21.83 -7.86
N GLY A 106 5.32 -20.79 -8.59
CA GLY A 106 5.65 -19.50 -8.00
C GLY A 106 4.47 -18.80 -7.30
N GLN A 107 3.22 -19.10 -7.66
CA GLN A 107 2.02 -18.56 -6.99
C GLN A 107 1.63 -19.35 -5.73
N LEU A 108 1.94 -20.65 -5.73
CA LEU A 108 1.55 -21.56 -4.65
C LEU A 108 2.58 -21.60 -3.52
N LEU A 109 3.84 -21.25 -3.81
CA LEU A 109 4.88 -21.21 -2.80
C LEU A 109 4.83 -19.88 -2.04
N LYS A 110 4.87 -19.96 -0.72
CA LYS A 110 5.10 -18.81 0.15
C LYS A 110 6.41 -19.00 0.88
N VAL A 111 7.26 -18.00 0.79
CA VAL A 111 8.60 -17.99 1.34
C VAL A 111 8.76 -16.77 2.23
N GLU A 112 9.56 -16.88 3.27
CA GLU A 112 9.96 -15.71 4.05
C GLU A 112 10.84 -14.79 3.19
N GLU A 113 10.63 -13.46 3.30
CA GLU A 113 11.33 -12.44 2.50
C GLU A 113 12.85 -12.63 2.47
N THR A 114 13.42 -13.06 3.59
CA THR A 114 14.85 -13.34 3.76
C THR A 114 15.39 -14.41 2.79
N TYR A 115 14.54 -15.36 2.38
CA TYR A 115 14.94 -16.50 1.54
C TYR A 115 14.38 -16.43 0.11
N GLU A 116 13.56 -15.45 -0.18
CA GLU A 116 12.86 -15.31 -1.46
C GLU A 116 13.81 -15.36 -2.66
N THR A 117 14.84 -14.52 -2.64
CA THR A 117 15.87 -14.48 -3.72
C THR A 117 16.60 -15.80 -3.89
N ALA A 118 16.92 -16.50 -2.80
CA ALA A 118 17.63 -17.77 -2.86
C ALA A 118 16.74 -18.88 -3.43
N ILE A 119 15.48 -18.94 -3.03
CA ILE A 119 14.50 -19.91 -3.53
C ILE A 119 14.17 -19.63 -5.00
N GLU A 120 13.99 -18.36 -5.38
CA GLU A 120 13.77 -17.95 -6.77
C GLU A 120 14.96 -18.38 -7.66
N ALA A 121 16.17 -18.12 -7.23
CA ALA A 121 17.37 -18.52 -7.97
C ALA A 121 17.49 -20.05 -8.08
N ALA A 122 17.14 -20.79 -7.03
CA ALA A 122 17.21 -22.24 -7.02
C ALA A 122 16.17 -22.91 -7.91
N LEU A 123 14.94 -22.40 -7.92
CA LEU A 123 13.84 -22.93 -8.72
C LEU A 123 13.89 -22.44 -10.18
N GLY A 124 14.31 -21.19 -10.40
CA GLY A 124 14.42 -20.60 -11.72
C GLY A 124 13.16 -20.83 -12.57
N GLY A 125 13.32 -21.44 -13.74
CA GLY A 125 12.22 -21.73 -14.65
C GLY A 125 11.16 -22.70 -14.10
N ALA A 126 11.44 -23.44 -13.04
CA ALA A 126 10.49 -24.35 -12.40
C ALA A 126 9.36 -23.60 -11.68
N LEU A 127 9.56 -22.32 -11.34
CA LEU A 127 8.50 -21.46 -10.81
C LEU A 127 7.31 -21.31 -11.76
N GLN A 128 7.52 -21.50 -13.06
CA GLN A 128 6.49 -21.42 -14.09
C GLN A 128 5.79 -22.77 -14.39
N ASN A 129 6.17 -23.84 -13.70
CA ASN A 129 5.49 -25.13 -13.84
C ASN A 129 4.06 -25.02 -13.31
N ILE A 130 3.12 -25.63 -14.02
CA ILE A 130 1.70 -25.65 -13.64
C ILE A 130 1.43 -26.85 -12.76
N VAL A 131 0.88 -26.60 -11.58
CA VAL A 131 0.39 -27.64 -10.68
C VAL A 131 -1.04 -27.98 -11.07
N THR A 132 -1.32 -29.28 -11.23
CA THR A 132 -2.66 -29.81 -11.50
C THR A 132 -3.04 -30.84 -10.44
N GLU A 133 -4.32 -31.02 -10.21
CA GLU A 133 -4.80 -32.03 -9.25
C GLU A 133 -4.46 -33.44 -9.71
N THR A 134 -4.77 -33.76 -10.96
CA THR A 134 -4.59 -35.09 -11.53
C THR A 134 -3.76 -35.08 -12.82
N GLU A 135 -3.35 -36.29 -13.26
CA GLU A 135 -2.69 -36.47 -14.55
C GLU A 135 -3.67 -36.25 -15.73
N GLU A 136 -4.96 -36.48 -15.54
CA GLU A 136 -5.99 -36.23 -16.55
C GLU A 136 -6.11 -34.75 -16.81
N ASP A 137 -6.17 -33.92 -15.76
CA ASP A 137 -6.21 -32.47 -15.87
C ASP A 137 -5.00 -31.91 -16.61
N ALA A 138 -3.81 -32.45 -16.30
CA ALA A 138 -2.59 -32.10 -17.02
C ALA A 138 -2.68 -32.47 -18.51
N ARG A 139 -3.24 -33.62 -18.84
CA ARG A 139 -3.42 -34.06 -20.24
C ARG A 139 -4.39 -33.15 -20.99
N ASP A 140 -5.47 -32.75 -20.34
CA ASP A 140 -6.48 -31.87 -20.92
C ASP A 140 -5.91 -30.45 -21.16
N ALA A 141 -5.13 -29.95 -20.21
CA ALA A 141 -4.42 -28.68 -20.32
C ALA A 141 -3.39 -28.72 -21.48
N ILE A 142 -2.65 -29.81 -21.63
CA ILE A 142 -1.74 -30.02 -22.78
C ILE A 142 -2.53 -30.02 -24.08
N GLY A 143 -3.68 -30.70 -24.12
CA GLY A 143 -4.58 -30.74 -25.27
C GLY A 143 -5.08 -29.33 -25.65
N TYR A 144 -5.42 -28.52 -24.65
CA TYR A 144 -5.83 -27.13 -24.84
C TYR A 144 -4.70 -26.30 -25.47
N LEU A 145 -3.48 -26.35 -24.91
CA LEU A 145 -2.32 -25.62 -25.46
C LEU A 145 -2.01 -26.02 -26.90
N LYS A 146 -2.06 -27.34 -27.21
CA LYS A 146 -1.82 -27.85 -28.56
C LYS A 146 -2.86 -27.34 -29.56
N ARG A 147 -4.15 -27.45 -29.24
CA ARG A 147 -5.24 -27.02 -30.13
C ARG A 147 -5.17 -25.52 -30.47
N ARG A 148 -4.68 -24.71 -29.53
CA ARG A 148 -4.57 -23.26 -29.70
C ARG A 148 -3.18 -22.78 -30.11
N ASN A 149 -2.22 -23.68 -30.26
CA ASN A 149 -0.82 -23.35 -30.60
C ASN A 149 -0.18 -22.33 -29.66
N LEU A 150 -0.43 -22.45 -28.32
CA LEU A 150 0.00 -21.51 -27.31
C LEU A 150 1.39 -21.81 -26.70
N GLY A 151 2.11 -22.77 -27.27
CA GLY A 151 3.44 -23.16 -26.79
C GLY A 151 3.39 -24.37 -25.85
N ARG A 152 4.41 -24.47 -24.99
CA ARG A 152 4.62 -25.61 -24.09
C ARG A 152 4.63 -25.13 -22.63
N ALA A 153 4.16 -25.98 -21.72
CA ALA A 153 4.29 -25.81 -20.27
C ALA A 153 4.66 -27.15 -19.65
N THR A 154 5.31 -27.12 -18.50
CA THR A 154 5.56 -28.28 -17.65
C THR A 154 4.45 -28.41 -16.64
N PHE A 155 3.93 -29.61 -16.45
CA PHE A 155 2.84 -29.90 -15.52
C PHE A 155 3.32 -30.78 -14.38
N LEU A 156 2.83 -30.51 -13.20
CA LEU A 156 3.12 -31.20 -11.96
C LEU A 156 1.81 -31.71 -11.35
N PRO A 157 1.32 -32.93 -11.76
CA PRO A 157 0.13 -33.50 -11.15
C PRO A 157 0.39 -33.93 -9.72
N VAL A 158 -0.41 -33.44 -8.77
CA VAL A 158 -0.25 -33.75 -7.33
C VAL A 158 -0.34 -35.27 -7.07
N THR A 159 -1.19 -35.96 -7.79
CA THR A 159 -1.37 -37.41 -7.67
C THR A 159 -0.17 -38.22 -8.13
N ALA A 160 0.65 -37.69 -9.04
CA ALA A 160 1.78 -38.39 -9.62
C ALA A 160 3.12 -38.08 -8.95
N ILE A 161 3.22 -36.90 -8.31
CA ILE A 161 4.45 -36.42 -7.69
C ILE A 161 4.65 -37.09 -6.33
N LYS A 162 5.77 -37.76 -6.19
CA LYS A 162 6.21 -38.32 -4.91
C LYS A 162 7.46 -37.61 -4.45
N GLY A 163 7.41 -37.03 -3.26
CA GLY A 163 8.57 -36.43 -2.63
C GLY A 163 9.65 -37.49 -2.39
N ARG A 164 10.90 -37.17 -2.71
CA ARG A 164 12.05 -38.02 -2.34
C ARG A 164 12.83 -37.30 -1.25
N PRO A 165 13.08 -37.96 -0.12
CA PRO A 165 13.98 -37.41 0.89
C PRO A 165 15.39 -37.21 0.28
N LEU A 166 16.02 -36.10 0.63
CA LEU A 166 17.39 -35.81 0.19
C LEU A 166 18.36 -36.75 0.91
N GLU A 167 19.00 -37.68 0.17
CA GLU A 167 20.03 -38.52 0.71
C GLU A 167 21.24 -37.68 1.10
N GLY A 168 21.87 -37.98 2.25
CA GLY A 168 22.99 -37.18 2.77
C GLY A 168 22.65 -35.84 3.37
N ARG A 169 21.37 -35.53 3.59
CA ARG A 169 20.88 -34.26 4.17
C ARG A 169 21.66 -33.84 5.42
N GLN A 170 21.95 -34.80 6.33
CA GLN A 170 22.61 -34.47 7.60
C GLN A 170 24.04 -33.96 7.40
N ALA A 171 24.80 -34.50 6.44
CA ALA A 171 26.12 -34.03 6.13
C ALA A 171 26.13 -32.60 5.58
N ILE A 172 25.17 -32.28 4.70
CA ILE A 172 25.03 -30.95 4.11
C ILE A 172 24.61 -29.94 5.16
N LEU A 173 23.65 -30.27 6.03
CA LEU A 173 23.17 -29.39 7.09
C LEU A 173 24.20 -29.13 8.20
N ALA A 174 25.24 -29.95 8.29
CA ALA A 174 26.34 -29.76 9.24
C ALA A 174 27.40 -28.75 8.75
N GLU A 175 27.37 -28.35 7.48
CA GLU A 175 28.33 -27.41 6.92
C GLU A 175 28.08 -25.99 7.38
N VAL A 176 29.17 -25.26 7.63
CA VAL A 176 29.10 -23.87 8.08
C VAL A 176 28.51 -22.99 6.98
N GLY A 177 27.44 -22.23 7.33
CA GLY A 177 26.75 -21.33 6.42
C GLY A 177 25.52 -21.95 5.74
N VAL A 178 25.22 -23.23 5.99
CA VAL A 178 23.97 -23.87 5.57
C VAL A 178 22.88 -23.59 6.62
N ILE A 179 21.79 -22.93 6.20
CA ILE A 179 20.67 -22.57 7.09
C ILE A 179 19.67 -23.72 7.19
N GLY A 180 19.39 -24.37 6.06
CA GLY A 180 18.39 -25.42 5.97
C GLY A 180 18.20 -25.90 4.54
N THR A 181 17.24 -26.78 4.32
CA THR A 181 16.79 -27.13 2.97
C THR A 181 15.75 -26.11 2.50
N ALA A 182 15.57 -25.97 1.17
CA ALA A 182 14.50 -25.13 0.61
C ALA A 182 13.12 -25.47 1.20
N TYR A 183 12.86 -26.72 1.49
CA TYR A 183 11.64 -27.19 2.13
C TYR A 183 11.44 -26.58 3.52
N ASP A 184 12.50 -26.43 4.30
CA ASP A 184 12.44 -25.86 5.65
C ASP A 184 12.20 -24.33 5.64
N CYS A 185 12.46 -23.68 4.48
CA CYS A 185 12.27 -22.24 4.25
C CYS A 185 10.88 -21.90 3.69
N LEU A 186 10.07 -22.90 3.34
CA LEU A 186 8.72 -22.67 2.81
C LEU A 186 7.73 -22.47 3.95
N LEU A 187 6.95 -21.41 3.85
CA LEU A 187 5.84 -21.15 4.77
C LEU A 187 4.63 -21.99 4.34
N TYR A 188 4.33 -23.01 5.10
CA TYR A 188 3.15 -23.85 4.86
C TYR A 188 1.90 -23.10 5.33
N THR A 189 1.16 -22.52 4.41
CA THR A 189 0.03 -21.62 4.77
C THR A 189 -1.35 -22.12 4.35
N SER A 190 -1.46 -23.34 3.80
CA SER A 190 -2.77 -23.91 3.48
C SER A 190 -2.80 -25.37 3.88
N PRO A 191 -3.69 -25.80 4.79
CA PRO A 191 -3.94 -27.21 4.95
C PRO A 191 -4.42 -27.76 3.58
N SER A 192 -3.75 -28.80 3.11
CA SER A 192 -4.24 -29.57 1.96
C SER A 192 -5.68 -30.00 2.24
N PRO A 193 -6.56 -30.07 1.24
CA PRO A 193 -7.89 -30.66 1.43
C PRO A 193 -7.88 -32.03 2.14
N ARG A 194 -6.77 -32.75 2.08
CA ARG A 194 -6.56 -34.02 2.79
C ARG A 194 -6.30 -33.87 4.29
N ASP A 195 -5.69 -32.74 4.72
CA ASP A 195 -5.40 -32.52 6.14
C ASP A 195 -6.66 -32.17 6.95
N VAL A 196 -7.74 -31.79 6.25
CA VAL A 196 -9.05 -31.51 6.85
C VAL A 196 -9.86 -32.79 7.09
N GLU A 197 -9.61 -33.87 6.34
CA GLU A 197 -10.31 -35.15 6.51
C GLU A 197 -9.73 -36.03 7.64
N GLU A 198 -8.44 -35.88 7.96
CA GLU A 198 -7.81 -36.62 9.08
C GLU A 198 -8.07 -36.00 10.46
N SER A 199 -8.68 -34.80 10.52
CA SER A 199 -9.06 -34.11 11.78
C SER A 199 -10.55 -34.28 12.16
N ARG A 200 -11.27 -35.17 11.52
CA ARG A 200 -12.64 -35.57 11.86
C ARG A 200 -12.64 -37.05 12.19
#